data_bfd42edeeadc86bd6c0a772ded50915e
#
_entry.id   bfd42edeeadc86bd6c0a772ded50915e
#
_cell.length_a   1.000
_cell.length_b   1.000
_cell.length_c   1.000
_cell.angle_alpha   90.00
_cell.angle_beta   90.00
_cell.angle_gamma   90.00
#
_symmetry.space_group_name_H-M   'P 1'
#
loop_
_entity.id
_entity.type
_entity.pdbx_description
1 polymer ?
#
loop_
_entity_poly.entity_id
_entity_poly.type
_entity_poly.pdbx_seq_one_letter_code
_entity_poly.pdbx_strand_id
1 'polypeptide(L)'
;MVLGACSERDRLTFPSDPSTGDGIGPITTIDQPNVADTIVPAGPDLFVNGRTVDVDGVDTVHFLVIGGSDNFTPFRPNPPSDTVRFGLPITTNGNQGDTILVRIYGVDGNGNSGGAVSRRIIVE
;
A
#
# COMPACT_ATOMS: atom_id res chain seq x y z
N MET A 1 -32.61 -15.61 0.84
CA MET A 1 -32.86 -15.78 0.51
C MET A 1 -33.09 -15.70 0.17
N VAL A 2 -32.61 -15.42 0.45
CA VAL A 2 -32.77 -15.39 0.05
C VAL A 2 -32.77 -15.16 -0.19
N LEU A 3 -32.23 -14.89 -0.05
CA LEU A 3 -32.29 -14.85 -0.42
C LEU A 3 -32.18 -14.86 -0.61
N GLY A 4 -31.78 -14.50 -0.28
CA GLY A 4 -31.70 -14.70 -0.59
C GLY A 4 -31.50 -14.52 -0.70
N ALA A 5 -30.89 -14.30 -0.67
CA ALA A 5 -30.76 -14.40 -0.82
C ALA A 5 -30.50 -14.26 -1.01
N CYS A 6 -29.84 -13.98 -1.03
CA CYS A 6 -29.66 -14.05 -1.26
C CYS A 6 -29.23 -13.90 -1.54
N SER A 7 -28.73 -13.71 -1.52
CA SER A 7 -28.44 -13.72 -1.79
C SER A 7 -28.20 -13.48 -2.02
N GLU A 8 -27.66 -13.20 -1.96
CA GLU A 8 -27.43 -13.12 -2.27
C GLU A 8 -27.14 -13.00 -2.47
N ARG A 9 -26.59 -12.88 -2.44
CA ARG A 9 -26.29 -12.88 -2.75
C ARG A 9 -25.95 -12.74 -2.93
N ASP A 10 -25.83 -12.79 -2.60
CA ASP A 10 -25.60 -12.73 -2.77
C ASP A 10 -25.29 -12.51 -2.92
N ARG A 11 -24.93 -12.36 -2.89
CA ARG A 11 -24.69 -12.22 -3.04
C ARG A 11 -24.41 -11.94 -2.97
N LEU A 12 -24.24 -11.88 -2.73
CA LEU A 12 -24.08 -11.49 -2.48
C LEU A 12 -23.91 -11.06 -2.13
N THR A 13 -23.70 -10.74 -1.92
CA THR A 13 -23.63 -10.23 -1.57
C THR A 13 -23.70 -9.71 -1.20
N PHE A 14 -23.06 -9.27 -0.95
CA PHE A 14 -23.47 -8.65 -0.35
C PHE A 14 -23.41 -7.86 0.14
N PRO A 15 -23.70 -7.25 0.20
CA PRO A 15 -23.41 -5.99 0.81
C PRO A 15 -22.52 -6.16 2.05
N SER A 16 -21.79 -5.12 2.36
CA SER A 16 -20.91 -5.17 3.51
C SER A 16 -21.70 -5.27 4.80
N ASP A 17 -21.22 -6.11 5.71
CA ASP A 17 -21.71 -6.15 7.07
C ASP A 17 -21.05 -5.01 7.85
N PRO A 18 -21.81 -4.07 8.44
CA PRO A 18 -21.20 -2.95 9.17
C PRO A 18 -20.30 -3.36 10.32
N SER A 19 -20.51 -4.53 10.91
CA SER A 19 -19.68 -5.00 12.02
C SER A 19 -18.33 -5.54 11.54
N THR A 20 -18.19 -5.84 10.26
CA THR A 20 -16.95 -6.33 9.67
C THR A 20 -16.40 -5.37 8.62
N GLY A 21 -16.99 -4.16 8.53
CA GLY A 21 -16.58 -3.17 7.56
C GLY A 21 -17.15 -3.43 6.18
N ASP A 22 -16.52 -2.85 5.19
CA ASP A 22 -16.99 -2.91 3.80
C ASP A 22 -16.45 -4.12 3.05
N GLY A 23 -15.61 -4.95 3.67
CA GLY A 23 -15.00 -6.09 3.02
C GLY A 23 -13.93 -5.73 2.00
N ILE A 24 -13.60 -4.47 1.88
CA ILE A 24 -12.60 -3.94 0.95
C ILE A 24 -11.41 -3.48 1.77
N GLY A 25 -10.22 -3.88 1.38
CA GLY A 25 -9.01 -3.45 2.04
C GLY A 25 -8.68 -1.98 1.77
N PRO A 26 -7.71 -1.44 2.48
CA PRO A 26 -7.28 -0.05 2.30
C PRO A 26 -6.81 0.23 0.87
N ILE A 27 -7.02 1.45 0.43
CA ILE A 27 -6.57 1.90 -0.89
C ILE A 27 -5.29 2.69 -0.71
N THR A 28 -4.22 2.25 -1.36
CA THR A 28 -2.92 2.91 -1.31
C THR A 28 -2.68 3.68 -2.60
N THR A 29 -2.22 4.90 -2.46
CA THR A 29 -1.85 5.78 -3.58
C THR A 29 -0.43 6.27 -3.35
N ILE A 30 0.40 6.17 -4.38
CA ILE A 30 1.74 6.76 -4.38
C ILE A 30 1.67 8.07 -5.14
N ASP A 31 1.93 9.17 -4.43
CA ASP A 31 1.87 10.50 -5.03
C ASP A 31 3.15 10.86 -5.77
N GLN A 32 4.29 10.39 -5.25
CA GLN A 32 5.60 10.60 -5.87
C GLN A 32 6.49 9.38 -5.67
N PRO A 33 7.18 8.93 -6.70
CA PRO A 33 7.06 9.37 -8.10
C PRO A 33 5.66 9.09 -8.64
N ASN A 34 5.15 9.96 -9.49
CA ASN A 34 3.79 9.81 -10.02
C ASN A 34 3.72 8.97 -11.29
N VAL A 35 4.82 8.32 -11.66
CA VAL A 35 4.91 7.42 -12.82
C VAL A 35 5.41 6.06 -12.34
N ALA A 36 5.10 5.03 -13.14
CA ALA A 36 5.45 3.66 -12.76
C ALA A 36 6.96 3.42 -12.71
N ASP A 37 7.70 4.02 -13.62
CA ASP A 37 9.16 3.88 -13.72
C ASP A 37 9.80 5.25 -13.64
N THR A 38 10.85 5.35 -12.82
CA THR A 38 11.60 6.59 -12.65
C THR A 38 13.09 6.28 -12.77
N ILE A 39 13.80 7.06 -13.58
CA ILE A 39 15.25 6.94 -13.76
C ILE A 39 15.90 8.07 -12.99
N VAL A 40 16.83 7.75 -12.10
CA VAL A 40 17.50 8.72 -11.25
C VAL A 40 18.99 8.47 -11.22
N PRO A 41 19.83 9.53 -11.03
CA PRO A 41 21.24 9.32 -10.77
C PRO A 41 21.45 8.77 -9.36
N ALA A 42 22.51 8.02 -9.16
CA ALA A 42 22.91 7.58 -7.83
C ALA A 42 23.40 8.78 -7.02
N GLY A 43 23.11 8.78 -5.74
CA GLY A 43 23.54 9.81 -4.80
C GLY A 43 22.44 10.16 -3.82
N PRO A 44 21.60 11.19 -4.13
CA PRO A 44 20.56 11.59 -3.19
C PRO A 44 19.50 10.51 -3.03
N ASP A 45 18.92 10.42 -1.82
CA ASP A 45 17.78 9.54 -1.60
C ASP A 45 16.60 9.99 -2.44
N LEU A 46 15.88 9.01 -3.00
CA LEU A 46 14.63 9.27 -3.67
C LEU A 46 13.50 8.94 -2.71
N PHE A 47 12.61 9.90 -2.48
CA PHE A 47 11.50 9.68 -1.57
C PHE A 47 10.28 9.15 -2.33
N VAL A 48 9.73 8.04 -1.83
CA VAL A 48 8.46 7.50 -2.30
C VAL A 48 7.39 7.91 -1.30
N ASN A 49 6.53 8.82 -1.71
CA ASN A 49 5.53 9.42 -0.83
C ASN A 49 4.14 9.03 -1.26
N GLY A 50 3.26 8.82 -0.29
CA GLY A 50 1.89 8.49 -0.60
C GLY A 50 1.04 8.38 0.64
N ARG A 51 -0.10 7.71 0.48
CA ARG A 51 -1.04 7.49 1.56
C ARG A 51 -1.83 6.21 1.36
N THR A 52 -2.29 5.68 2.47
CA THR A 52 -3.20 4.53 2.51
C THR A 52 -4.46 4.95 3.27
N VAL A 53 -5.61 4.70 2.69
CA VAL A 53 -6.89 5.18 3.20
C VAL A 53 -7.88 4.03 3.34
N ASP A 54 -8.58 3.98 4.47
CA ASP A 54 -9.70 3.05 4.69
C ASP A 54 -10.66 3.65 5.70
N VAL A 55 -11.95 3.71 5.35
CA VAL A 55 -12.96 4.28 6.25
C VAL A 55 -13.11 3.47 7.54
N ASP A 56 -12.76 2.20 7.52
CA ASP A 56 -12.82 1.32 8.68
C ASP A 56 -11.53 1.34 9.50
N GLY A 57 -10.54 2.09 9.06
CA GLY A 57 -9.25 2.22 9.73
C GLY A 57 -8.18 1.32 9.13
N VAL A 58 -7.01 1.90 8.96
CA VAL A 58 -5.83 1.18 8.49
C VAL A 58 -5.14 0.58 9.71
N ASP A 59 -5.00 -0.75 9.73
CA ASP A 59 -4.31 -1.42 10.82
C ASP A 59 -2.80 -1.47 10.58
N THR A 60 -2.40 -1.83 9.37
CA THR A 60 -0.98 -1.99 9.04
C THR A 60 -0.73 -1.57 7.60
N VAL A 61 0.39 -0.92 7.37
CA VAL A 61 0.88 -0.62 6.01
C VAL A 61 2.18 -1.39 5.81
N HIS A 62 2.22 -2.20 4.76
CA HIS A 62 3.38 -3.02 4.43
C HIS A 62 4.18 -2.37 3.31
N PHE A 63 5.48 -2.37 3.47
CA PHE A 63 6.43 -1.83 2.51
C PHE A 63 7.38 -2.94 2.08
N LEU A 64 7.47 -3.20 0.79
CA LEU A 64 8.37 -4.21 0.25
C LEU A 64 9.31 -3.53 -0.73
N VAL A 65 10.62 -3.65 -0.49
CA VAL A 65 11.65 -3.10 -1.36
C VAL A 65 12.50 -4.26 -1.87
N ILE A 66 12.56 -4.40 -3.19
CA ILE A 66 13.29 -5.49 -3.84
C ILE A 66 14.33 -4.87 -4.77
N GLY A 67 15.56 -5.38 -4.70
CA GLY A 67 16.65 -4.97 -5.58
C GLY A 67 17.47 -3.81 -5.09
N GLY A 68 17.11 -3.23 -3.94
CA GLY A 68 17.88 -2.17 -3.29
C GLY A 68 18.50 -2.62 -1.99
N SER A 69 19.01 -1.66 -1.23
CA SER A 69 19.65 -1.92 0.07
C SER A 69 18.74 -1.57 1.25
N ASP A 70 17.55 -1.03 0.99
CA ASP A 70 16.64 -0.63 2.05
C ASP A 70 15.74 -1.76 2.49
N ASN A 71 15.32 -1.69 3.76
CA ASN A 71 14.39 -2.62 4.33
C ASN A 71 13.54 -1.88 5.35
N PHE A 72 12.23 -1.85 5.14
CA PHE A 72 11.30 -1.12 5.99
C PHE A 72 10.39 -2.09 6.74
N THR A 73 10.21 -1.83 8.04
CA THR A 73 9.26 -2.59 8.84
C THR A 73 7.83 -2.10 8.57
N PRO A 74 6.83 -2.98 8.67
CA PRO A 74 5.45 -2.54 8.56
C PRO A 74 5.12 -1.48 9.61
N PHE A 75 4.29 -0.52 9.20
CA PHE A 75 3.86 0.55 10.09
C PHE A 75 2.45 0.27 10.62
N ARG A 76 2.30 0.33 11.93
CA ARG A 76 1.01 0.18 12.59
C ARG A 76 0.65 1.48 13.29
N PRO A 77 -0.34 2.23 12.77
CA PRO A 77 -0.80 3.42 13.47
C PRO A 77 -1.47 3.03 14.79
N ASN A 78 -1.24 3.81 15.84
CA ASN A 78 -1.83 3.56 17.15
C ASN A 78 -2.37 4.89 17.72
N PRO A 79 -3.70 5.08 17.74
CA PRO A 79 -4.75 4.13 17.31
C PRO A 79 -4.81 4.01 15.79
N PRO A 80 -5.53 3.00 15.26
CA PRO A 80 -5.76 2.90 13.83
C PRO A 80 -6.37 4.18 13.28
N SER A 81 -5.94 4.56 12.08
CA SER A 81 -6.34 5.80 11.44
C SER A 81 -6.98 5.50 10.09
N ASP A 82 -7.94 6.31 9.67
CA ASP A 82 -8.53 6.16 8.35
C ASP A 82 -7.60 6.62 7.23
N THR A 83 -6.54 7.35 7.56
CA THR A 83 -5.53 7.80 6.60
C THR A 83 -4.14 7.68 7.22
N VAL A 84 -3.26 6.96 6.54
CA VAL A 84 -1.85 6.85 6.92
C VAL A 84 -1.02 7.41 5.78
N ARG A 85 -0.26 8.46 6.06
CA ARG A 85 0.68 9.05 5.09
C ARG A 85 2.06 8.47 5.32
N PHE A 86 2.80 8.27 4.24
CA PHE A 86 4.14 7.72 4.35
C PHE A 86 5.12 8.44 3.42
N GLY A 87 6.38 8.42 3.80
CA GLY A 87 7.49 8.89 2.96
C GLY A 87 8.66 7.96 3.19
N LEU A 88 9.07 7.25 2.14
CA LEU A 88 10.14 6.26 2.23
C LEU A 88 11.39 6.79 1.54
N PRO A 89 12.49 6.99 2.29
CA PRO A 89 13.76 7.37 1.64
C PRO A 89 14.39 6.13 1.02
N ILE A 90 14.45 6.10 -0.29
CA ILE A 90 15.06 5.00 -1.03
C ILE A 90 16.50 5.37 -1.35
N THR A 91 17.43 4.56 -0.88
CA THR A 91 18.86 4.78 -1.07
C THR A 91 19.24 4.47 -2.51
N THR A 92 19.80 5.45 -3.19
CA THR A 92 20.33 5.29 -4.55
C THR A 92 21.85 5.20 -4.55
N ASN A 93 22.48 5.77 -3.54
CA ASN A 93 23.94 5.76 -3.44
C ASN A 93 24.47 4.33 -3.27
N GLY A 94 25.38 3.92 -4.10
CA GLY A 94 25.91 2.55 -4.09
C GLY A 94 25.06 1.56 -4.87
N ASN A 95 23.96 2.00 -5.45
CA ASN A 95 23.04 1.12 -6.20
C ASN A 95 23.03 1.43 -7.71
N GLN A 96 24.12 1.98 -8.22
CA GLN A 96 24.24 2.27 -9.67
C GLN A 96 24.00 1.00 -10.49
N GLY A 97 23.14 1.13 -11.49
CA GLY A 97 22.81 0.01 -12.37
C GLY A 97 21.71 -0.89 -11.87
N ASP A 98 21.23 -0.66 -10.65
CA ASP A 98 20.18 -1.48 -10.05
C ASP A 98 18.80 -0.95 -10.40
N THR A 99 17.84 -1.86 -10.44
CA THR A 99 16.43 -1.53 -10.51
C THR A 99 15.79 -1.89 -9.17
N ILE A 100 15.20 -0.91 -8.52
CA ILE A 100 14.60 -1.06 -7.20
C ILE A 100 13.08 -1.05 -7.36
N LEU A 101 12.41 -2.12 -6.92
CA LEU A 101 10.96 -2.19 -6.93
C LEU A 101 10.45 -1.90 -5.52
N VAL A 102 9.54 -0.94 -5.40
CA VAL A 102 8.88 -0.59 -4.14
C VAL A 102 7.41 -0.94 -4.27
N ARG A 103 6.91 -1.79 -3.38
CA ARG A 103 5.49 -2.18 -3.32
C ARG A 103 4.92 -1.84 -1.98
N ILE A 104 3.72 -1.29 -1.98
CA ILE A 104 3.07 -0.83 -0.76
C ILE A 104 1.62 -1.25 -0.79
N TYR A 105 1.14 -1.80 0.33
CA TYR A 105 -0.28 -2.12 0.48
C TYR A 105 -0.67 -2.01 1.95
N GLY A 106 -1.95 -1.80 2.19
CA GLY A 106 -2.49 -1.71 3.54
C GLY A 106 -3.37 -2.88 3.88
N VAL A 107 -3.53 -3.11 5.18
CA VAL A 107 -4.44 -4.11 5.75
C VAL A 107 -5.30 -3.40 6.77
N ASP A 108 -6.61 -3.65 6.75
CA ASP A 108 -7.52 -3.09 7.74
C ASP A 108 -7.58 -3.95 9.00
N GLY A 109 -8.34 -3.50 10.00
CA GLY A 109 -8.45 -4.22 11.27
C GLY A 109 -9.22 -5.54 11.17
N ASN A 110 -9.88 -5.79 10.06
CA ASN A 110 -10.62 -7.03 9.81
C ASN A 110 -9.81 -8.03 8.98
N GLY A 111 -8.56 -7.71 8.65
CA GLY A 111 -7.70 -8.59 7.88
C GLY A 111 -7.85 -8.47 6.38
N ASN A 112 -8.59 -7.48 5.88
CA ASN A 112 -8.72 -7.26 4.44
C ASN A 112 -7.50 -6.52 3.91
N SER A 113 -6.86 -7.09 2.90
CA SER A 113 -5.72 -6.46 2.24
C SER A 113 -6.19 -5.65 1.05
N GLY A 114 -5.64 -4.47 0.89
CA GLY A 114 -5.85 -3.67 -0.31
C GLY A 114 -4.94 -4.11 -1.44
N GLY A 115 -5.20 -3.60 -2.63
CA GLY A 115 -4.33 -3.84 -3.77
C GLY A 115 -2.97 -3.17 -3.57
N ALA A 116 -1.90 -3.90 -3.90
CA ALA A 116 -0.57 -3.33 -3.82
C ALA A 116 -0.34 -2.36 -4.97
N VAL A 117 0.32 -1.25 -4.67
CA VAL A 117 0.80 -0.32 -5.69
C VAL A 117 2.31 -0.37 -5.69
N SER A 118 2.91 -0.13 -6.84
CA SER A 118 4.36 -0.25 -6.98
C SER A 118 4.94 0.87 -7.81
N ARG A 119 6.24 1.11 -7.56
CA ARG A 119 7.06 2.01 -8.36
C ARG A 119 8.40 1.35 -8.59
N ARG A 120 8.91 1.50 -9.78
CA ARG A 120 10.22 0.98 -10.16
C ARG A 120 11.18 2.15 -10.31
N ILE A 121 12.29 2.06 -9.60
CA ILE A 121 13.33 3.09 -9.59
C ILE A 121 14.56 2.49 -10.27
N ILE A 122 14.98 3.10 -11.36
CA ILE A 122 16.15 2.68 -12.12
C ILE A 122 17.27 3.64 -11.78
N VAL A 123 18.33 3.13 -11.14
CA VAL A 123 19.47 3.93 -10.73
C VAL A 123 20.56 3.87 -11.80
N GLU A 124 20.90 5.01 -12.33
CA GLU A 124 21.95 5.11 -13.36
C GLU A 124 23.35 5.11 -12.77
#